data_82df0bcfa36397cc5ec93e75cd605a65
#
_entry.id   82df0bcfa36397cc5ec93e75cd605a65
#
_cell.length_a   1.000
_cell.length_b   1.000
_cell.length_c   1.000
_cell.angle_alpha   90.00
_cell.angle_beta   90.00
_cell.angle_gamma   90.00
#
_symmetry.space_group_name_H-M   'P 1'
#
loop_
_entity.id
_entity.type
_entity.pdbx_description
1 polymer ?
#
loop_
_entity_poly.entity_id
_entity_poly.type
_entity_poly.pdbx_seq_one_letter_code
_entity_poly.pdbx_strand_id
1 'polypeptide(L)'
;VLPAKFPMFLPDTIQRMMGSRAMAACPVYDGKRGHPVLVSKAAIPSLLIYHGERGLRGALRQPEINGHLEEIPVEDEGIIMAVESDEDCALGSLGREKLAVYPQVQLTLERNEGFFGPQAAQFLSLIDHTGSMQTACRQMHMSYTKGWKILKEAERQLGYPLLVTQSGGAEGGFSQLTPKSKDFLDRYLRMEKELRMEGERLYKKYFTGEEETES
;
A
#
# COMPACT_ATOMS: atom_id res chain seq x y z
N VAL A 1 12.03 3.70 -4.77
CA VAL A 1 12.16 4.99 -4.05
C VAL A 1 11.20 5.99 -4.64
N LEU A 2 10.39 6.61 -3.79
CA LEU A 2 9.36 7.58 -4.18
C LEU A 2 9.52 8.86 -3.34
N PRO A 3 9.85 10.01 -3.94
CA PRO A 3 9.76 11.29 -3.24
C PRO A 3 8.29 11.67 -2.98
N ALA A 4 8.00 12.22 -1.80
CA ALA A 4 6.64 12.55 -1.37
C ALA A 4 5.88 13.48 -2.33
N LYS A 5 6.60 14.31 -3.08
CA LYS A 5 6.02 15.25 -4.04
C LYS A 5 5.56 14.65 -5.39
N PHE A 6 5.73 13.35 -5.61
CA PHE A 6 5.27 12.66 -6.82
C PHE A 6 4.27 11.54 -6.50
N PRO A 7 3.10 11.84 -5.94
CA PRO A 7 2.14 10.82 -5.52
C PRO A 7 1.20 10.37 -6.66
N MET A 8 1.29 10.97 -7.85
CA MET A 8 0.26 10.91 -8.90
C MET A 8 0.44 9.80 -9.94
N PHE A 9 1.35 8.85 -9.74
CA PHE A 9 1.54 7.71 -10.64
C PHE A 9 0.42 6.67 -10.52
N LEU A 10 0.19 5.92 -11.59
CA LEU A 10 -0.81 4.86 -11.67
C LEU A 10 -0.29 3.52 -11.10
N PRO A 11 -1.19 2.67 -10.55
CA PRO A 11 -0.82 1.31 -10.13
C PRO A 11 -0.22 0.45 -11.25
N ASP A 12 -0.70 0.60 -12.50
CA ASP A 12 -0.17 -0.11 -13.66
C ASP A 12 1.32 0.21 -13.92
N THR A 13 1.72 1.45 -13.70
CA THR A 13 3.14 1.86 -13.75
C THR A 13 4.00 1.02 -12.81
N ILE A 14 3.52 0.77 -11.56
CA ILE A 14 4.23 -0.07 -10.60
C ILE A 14 4.30 -1.52 -11.08
N GLN A 15 3.20 -2.07 -11.60
CA GLN A 15 3.15 -3.45 -12.08
C GLN A 15 4.15 -3.66 -13.22
N ARG A 16 4.21 -2.74 -14.19
CA ARG A 16 5.20 -2.79 -15.28
C ARG A 16 6.63 -2.72 -14.76
N MET A 17 6.90 -1.83 -13.83
CA MET A 17 8.23 -1.69 -13.22
C MET A 17 8.67 -2.93 -12.44
N MET A 18 7.75 -3.62 -11.76
CA MET A 18 8.07 -4.84 -10.99
C MET A 18 8.57 -6.01 -11.85
N GLY A 19 8.35 -5.98 -13.16
CA GLY A 19 8.91 -6.94 -14.12
C GLY A 19 10.40 -6.74 -14.39
N SER A 20 10.98 -5.58 -14.05
CA SER A 20 12.39 -5.27 -14.28
C SER A 20 13.34 -6.12 -13.44
N ARG A 21 14.43 -6.56 -14.06
CA ARG A 21 15.56 -7.23 -13.39
C ARG A 21 16.82 -6.37 -13.37
N ALA A 22 16.73 -5.13 -13.80
CA ALA A 22 17.83 -4.19 -13.82
C ALA A 22 18.30 -3.78 -12.42
N MET A 23 19.49 -3.21 -12.30
CA MET A 23 19.98 -2.64 -11.03
C MET A 23 19.10 -1.50 -10.55
N ALA A 24 18.62 -0.68 -11.48
CA ALA A 24 17.63 0.34 -11.23
C ALA A 24 16.69 0.43 -12.44
N ALA A 25 15.43 0.85 -12.23
CA ALA A 25 14.49 1.14 -13.30
C ALA A 25 13.71 2.41 -12.98
N CYS A 26 13.41 3.19 -14.02
CA CYS A 26 12.57 4.37 -13.90
C CYS A 26 11.51 4.38 -15.01
N PRO A 27 10.29 4.86 -14.71
CA PRO A 27 9.27 5.04 -15.72
C PRO A 27 9.60 6.26 -16.60
N VAL A 28 9.23 6.21 -17.87
CA VAL A 28 9.43 7.28 -18.83
C VAL A 28 8.10 7.61 -19.50
N TYR A 29 7.73 8.88 -19.47
CA TYR A 29 6.58 9.45 -20.16
C TYR A 29 7.03 10.64 -21.02
N ASP A 30 6.69 10.64 -22.29
CA ASP A 30 7.08 11.69 -23.26
C ASP A 30 8.59 12.02 -23.24
N GLY A 31 9.44 10.97 -23.18
CA GLY A 31 10.90 11.11 -23.15
C GLY A 31 11.47 11.63 -21.82
N LYS A 32 10.64 11.84 -20.79
CA LYS A 32 11.05 12.32 -19.45
C LYS A 32 11.02 11.19 -18.44
N ARG A 33 12.13 10.99 -17.73
CA ARG A 33 12.21 10.06 -16.59
C ARG A 33 11.40 10.59 -15.41
N GLY A 34 10.62 9.72 -14.78
CA GLY A 34 9.75 10.06 -13.68
C GLY A 34 9.97 9.23 -12.41
N HIS A 35 8.98 9.24 -11.56
CA HIS A 35 8.93 8.52 -10.29
C HIS A 35 7.73 7.54 -10.28
N PRO A 36 7.82 6.47 -9.48
CA PRO A 36 8.90 6.06 -8.58
C PRO A 36 10.13 5.52 -9.33
N VAL A 37 11.26 5.40 -8.63
CA VAL A 37 12.44 4.68 -9.12
C VAL A 37 12.54 3.35 -8.39
N LEU A 38 12.58 2.25 -9.14
CA LEU A 38 12.86 0.91 -8.62
C LEU A 38 14.37 0.75 -8.47
N VAL A 39 14.79 0.15 -7.36
CA VAL A 39 16.20 -0.10 -7.05
C VAL A 39 16.34 -1.53 -6.57
N SER A 40 17.20 -2.32 -7.20
CA SER A 40 17.51 -3.67 -6.77
C SER A 40 18.35 -3.66 -5.50
N LYS A 41 18.33 -4.77 -4.75
CA LYS A 41 19.19 -4.92 -3.56
C LYS A 41 20.67 -4.77 -3.89
N ALA A 42 21.09 -5.16 -5.10
CA ALA A 42 22.49 -5.08 -5.55
C ALA A 42 22.99 -3.63 -5.71
N ALA A 43 22.10 -2.69 -6.04
CA ALA A 43 22.44 -1.27 -6.20
C ALA A 43 22.53 -0.51 -4.87
N ILE A 44 21.95 -1.03 -3.77
CA ILE A 44 21.87 -0.33 -2.48
C ILE A 44 23.25 0.08 -1.94
N PRO A 45 24.29 -0.78 -1.92
CA PRO A 45 25.61 -0.39 -1.41
C PRO A 45 26.19 0.82 -2.15
N SER A 46 26.10 0.84 -3.49
CA SER A 46 26.61 1.95 -4.32
C SER A 46 25.83 3.25 -4.06
N LEU A 47 24.52 3.15 -3.80
CA LEU A 47 23.69 4.32 -3.44
C LEU A 47 24.05 4.89 -2.07
N LEU A 48 24.34 4.02 -1.09
CA LEU A 48 24.68 4.44 0.29
C LEU A 48 26.06 5.10 0.40
N ILE A 49 26.99 4.76 -0.48
CA ILE A 49 28.36 5.33 -0.49
C ILE A 49 28.39 6.69 -1.19
N TYR A 50 27.34 7.03 -1.95
CA TYR A 50 27.31 8.30 -2.66
C TYR A 50 27.06 9.49 -1.73
N HIS A 51 28.05 10.40 -1.68
CA HIS A 51 28.02 11.63 -0.86
C HIS A 51 27.92 12.93 -1.71
N GLY A 52 27.57 12.82 -3.00
CA GLY A 52 27.50 13.99 -3.87
C GLY A 52 26.27 14.86 -3.64
N GLU A 53 26.34 16.10 -4.10
CA GLU A 53 25.34 17.16 -3.83
C GLU A 53 23.94 16.91 -4.41
N ARG A 54 23.78 15.97 -5.36
CA ARG A 54 22.51 15.72 -6.09
C ARG A 54 21.71 14.56 -5.55
N GLY A 55 22.02 14.08 -4.33
CA GLY A 55 21.31 12.98 -3.67
C GLY A 55 21.09 11.78 -4.58
N LEU A 56 19.90 11.15 -4.54
CA LEU A 56 19.58 9.97 -5.33
C LEU A 56 19.77 10.17 -6.85
N ARG A 57 19.45 11.36 -7.37
CA ARG A 57 19.64 11.66 -8.79
C ARG A 57 21.11 11.62 -9.22
N GLY A 58 22.01 12.04 -8.34
CA GLY A 58 23.45 11.95 -8.56
C GLY A 58 23.96 10.53 -8.46
N ALA A 59 23.49 9.79 -7.46
CA ALA A 59 23.83 8.39 -7.25
C ALA A 59 23.44 7.49 -8.43
N LEU A 60 22.24 7.69 -9.00
CA LEU A 60 21.77 6.96 -10.18
C LEU A 60 22.53 7.27 -11.47
N ARG A 61 23.28 8.38 -11.51
CA ARG A 61 24.13 8.77 -12.65
C ARG A 61 25.54 8.20 -12.58
N GLN A 62 25.89 7.52 -11.50
CA GLN A 62 27.18 6.83 -11.43
C GLN A 62 27.27 5.76 -12.53
N PRO A 63 28.43 5.58 -13.18
CA PRO A 63 28.57 4.65 -14.29
C PRO A 63 28.11 3.23 -13.96
N GLU A 64 28.35 2.77 -12.72
CA GLU A 64 28.02 1.43 -12.23
C GLU A 64 26.50 1.18 -12.20
N ILE A 65 25.70 2.26 -12.01
CA ILE A 65 24.22 2.17 -11.94
C ILE A 65 23.61 2.63 -13.26
N ASN A 66 24.09 3.73 -13.82
CA ASN A 66 23.50 4.32 -15.03
C ASN A 66 23.62 3.41 -16.25
N GLY A 67 24.69 2.63 -16.35
CA GLY A 67 24.84 1.60 -17.39
C GLY A 67 23.87 0.42 -17.27
N HIS A 68 23.20 0.28 -16.14
CA HIS A 68 22.23 -0.77 -15.81
C HIS A 68 20.87 -0.19 -15.37
N LEU A 69 20.61 1.07 -15.74
CA LEU A 69 19.32 1.73 -15.51
C LEU A 69 18.39 1.42 -16.68
N GLU A 70 17.30 0.71 -16.39
CA GLU A 70 16.25 0.44 -17.36
C GLU A 70 15.23 1.58 -17.40
N GLU A 71 14.92 2.06 -18.59
CA GLU A 71 13.87 3.02 -18.86
C GLU A 71 12.62 2.26 -19.31
N ILE A 72 11.53 2.40 -18.57
CA ILE A 72 10.29 1.67 -18.84
C ILE A 72 9.26 2.67 -19.37
N PRO A 73 8.92 2.63 -20.67
CA PRO A 73 7.90 3.49 -21.24
C PRO A 73 6.53 3.21 -20.61
N VAL A 74 5.84 4.27 -20.19
CA VAL A 74 4.50 4.21 -19.60
C VAL A 74 3.62 5.34 -20.15
N GLU A 75 2.32 5.10 -20.22
CA GLU A 75 1.30 6.09 -20.55
C GLU A 75 0.75 6.74 -19.27
N ASP A 76 1.63 7.31 -18.46
CA ASP A 76 1.33 7.84 -17.14
C ASP A 76 2.05 9.16 -16.90
N GLU A 77 1.36 10.26 -17.15
CA GLU A 77 1.88 11.61 -16.91
C GLU A 77 2.15 11.87 -15.42
N GLY A 78 1.42 11.19 -14.51
CA GLY A 78 1.57 11.34 -13.07
C GLY A 78 2.97 11.04 -12.55
N ILE A 79 3.79 10.29 -13.31
CA ILE A 79 5.19 10.00 -12.95
C ILE A 79 6.09 11.23 -12.92
N ILE A 80 5.73 12.27 -13.64
CA ILE A 80 6.49 13.55 -13.75
C ILE A 80 5.77 14.71 -13.06
N MET A 81 4.54 14.52 -12.58
CA MET A 81 3.77 15.57 -11.90
C MET A 81 4.23 15.74 -10.45
N ALA A 82 4.86 16.88 -10.16
CA ALA A 82 5.18 17.27 -8.79
C ALA A 82 3.98 17.96 -8.15
N VAL A 83 3.64 17.57 -6.94
CA VAL A 83 2.60 18.20 -6.10
C VAL A 83 3.31 19.05 -5.06
N GLU A 84 3.18 20.37 -5.17
CA GLU A 84 3.79 21.34 -4.26
C GLU A 84 2.73 22.16 -3.49
N SER A 85 1.45 22.07 -3.92
CA SER A 85 0.31 22.77 -3.31
C SER A 85 -0.97 21.94 -3.32
N ASP A 86 -1.98 22.37 -2.55
CA ASP A 86 -3.31 21.76 -2.57
C ASP A 86 -4.00 21.92 -3.95
N GLU A 87 -3.65 23.00 -4.68
CA GLU A 87 -4.14 23.24 -6.04
C GLU A 87 -3.56 22.22 -7.03
N ASP A 88 -2.29 21.84 -6.89
CA ASP A 88 -1.68 20.78 -7.70
C ASP A 88 -2.34 19.42 -7.44
N CYS A 89 -2.71 19.15 -6.17
CA CYS A 89 -3.50 17.97 -5.82
C CYS A 89 -4.86 17.97 -6.53
N ALA A 90 -5.55 19.12 -6.57
CA ALA A 90 -6.85 19.26 -7.22
C ALA A 90 -6.73 19.12 -8.76
N LEU A 91 -5.71 19.72 -9.38
CA LEU A 91 -5.43 19.58 -10.81
C LEU A 91 -5.07 18.15 -11.20
N GLY A 92 -4.26 17.47 -10.39
CA GLY A 92 -3.94 16.06 -10.59
C GLY A 92 -5.17 15.15 -10.42
N SER A 93 -6.12 15.52 -9.55
CA SER A 93 -7.40 14.81 -9.41
C SER A 93 -8.33 15.06 -10.61
N LEU A 94 -8.37 16.29 -11.17
CA LEU A 94 -9.13 16.63 -12.37
C LEU A 94 -8.58 15.91 -13.63
N GLY A 95 -7.27 15.75 -13.74
CA GLY A 95 -6.65 14.90 -14.77
C GLY A 95 -6.98 13.41 -14.59
N ARG A 96 -7.30 12.99 -13.37
CA ARG A 96 -7.75 11.63 -13.02
C ARG A 96 -9.24 11.39 -13.29
N GLU A 97 -10.06 12.39 -13.56
CA GLU A 97 -11.44 12.18 -14.02
C GLU A 97 -11.52 11.46 -15.38
N LYS A 98 -10.39 11.38 -16.11
CA LYS A 98 -10.21 10.40 -17.20
C LYS A 98 -9.68 9.05 -16.74
N LEU A 99 -9.42 8.84 -15.45
CA LEU A 99 -9.03 7.55 -14.91
C LEU A 99 -10.22 6.60 -14.98
N ALA A 100 -9.96 5.40 -15.48
CA ALA A 100 -10.94 4.34 -15.53
C ALA A 100 -11.65 4.22 -14.18
N VAL A 101 -12.96 4.24 -14.19
CA VAL A 101 -13.78 3.91 -13.02
C VAL A 101 -13.41 2.49 -12.60
N TYR A 102 -13.17 2.28 -11.31
CA TYR A 102 -12.87 0.95 -10.77
C TYR A 102 -13.82 0.62 -9.61
N PRO A 103 -14.19 -0.65 -9.44
CA PRO A 103 -15.06 -1.05 -8.36
C PRO A 103 -14.31 -1.04 -7.03
N GLN A 104 -14.92 -0.47 -5.99
CA GLN A 104 -14.43 -0.62 -4.62
C GLN A 104 -15.34 -1.58 -3.87
N VAL A 105 -14.81 -2.76 -3.50
CA VAL A 105 -15.54 -3.75 -2.72
C VAL A 105 -15.04 -3.71 -1.28
N GLN A 106 -15.96 -3.61 -0.33
CA GLN A 106 -15.66 -3.63 1.11
C GLN A 106 -16.36 -4.81 1.76
N LEU A 107 -15.59 -5.63 2.48
CA LEU A 107 -16.11 -6.75 3.26
C LEU A 107 -16.34 -6.30 4.70
N THR A 108 -17.55 -6.49 5.20
CA THR A 108 -17.87 -6.34 6.62
C THR A 108 -18.57 -7.60 7.12
N LEU A 109 -18.09 -8.16 8.21
CA LEU A 109 -18.75 -9.27 8.88
C LEU A 109 -19.74 -8.74 9.91
N GLU A 110 -20.97 -9.24 9.86
CA GLU A 110 -22.07 -8.85 10.71
C GLU A 110 -22.68 -10.04 11.45
N ARG A 111 -23.30 -9.76 12.60
CA ARG A 111 -24.20 -10.72 13.28
C ARG A 111 -25.56 -10.07 13.49
N ASN A 112 -25.66 -9.06 14.32
CA ASN A 112 -26.82 -8.16 14.40
C ASN A 112 -26.50 -6.78 13.82
N GLU A 113 -25.24 -6.43 13.83
CA GLU A 113 -24.64 -5.22 13.27
C GLU A 113 -23.20 -5.52 12.88
N GLY A 114 -22.61 -4.65 12.05
CA GLY A 114 -21.24 -4.82 11.57
C GLY A 114 -20.23 -4.74 12.70
N PHE A 115 -19.43 -5.80 12.88
CA PHE A 115 -18.45 -5.87 13.97
C PHE A 115 -17.01 -6.02 13.51
N PHE A 116 -16.77 -6.46 12.27
CA PHE A 116 -15.43 -6.64 11.74
C PHE A 116 -15.38 -6.27 10.26
N GLY A 117 -14.60 -5.27 9.93
CA GLY A 117 -14.45 -4.74 8.58
C GLY A 117 -13.01 -4.27 8.33
N PRO A 118 -12.75 -3.55 7.23
CA PRO A 118 -11.39 -3.14 6.83
C PRO A 118 -10.62 -2.41 7.94
N GLN A 119 -11.29 -1.53 8.70
CA GLN A 119 -10.67 -0.80 9.81
C GLN A 119 -10.19 -1.74 10.92
N ALA A 120 -11.00 -2.74 11.30
CA ALA A 120 -10.64 -3.72 12.32
C ALA A 120 -9.51 -4.64 11.84
N ALA A 121 -9.57 -5.09 10.58
CA ALA A 121 -8.52 -5.91 9.98
C ALA A 121 -7.18 -5.17 9.92
N GLN A 122 -7.16 -3.93 9.46
CA GLN A 122 -5.96 -3.08 9.44
C GLN A 122 -5.41 -2.86 10.85
N PHE A 123 -6.27 -2.62 11.83
CA PHE A 123 -5.87 -2.43 13.22
C PHE A 123 -5.18 -3.67 13.80
N LEU A 124 -5.76 -4.86 13.61
CA LEU A 124 -5.16 -6.12 14.06
C LEU A 124 -3.83 -6.41 13.31
N SER A 125 -3.76 -6.17 12.01
CA SER A 125 -2.53 -6.33 11.23
C SER A 125 -1.40 -5.43 11.76
N LEU A 126 -1.71 -4.19 12.10
CA LEU A 126 -0.74 -3.25 12.68
C LEU A 126 -0.29 -3.69 14.08
N ILE A 127 -1.20 -4.22 14.91
CA ILE A 127 -0.82 -4.76 16.22
C ILE A 127 0.08 -5.98 16.06
N ASP A 128 -0.21 -6.89 15.14
CA ASP A 128 0.62 -8.07 14.89
C ASP A 128 2.03 -7.68 14.42
N HIS A 129 2.12 -6.66 13.59
CA HIS A 129 3.39 -6.16 13.06
C HIS A 129 4.21 -5.38 14.08
N THR A 130 3.57 -4.53 14.89
CA THR A 130 4.26 -3.60 15.81
C THR A 130 4.43 -4.13 17.22
N GLY A 131 3.67 -5.14 17.61
CA GLY A 131 3.60 -5.64 19.00
C GLY A 131 2.93 -4.64 19.96
N SER A 132 2.30 -3.57 19.46
CA SER A 132 1.80 -2.47 20.29
C SER A 132 0.48 -1.90 19.79
N MET A 133 -0.56 -2.05 20.60
CA MET A 133 -1.86 -1.44 20.35
C MET A 133 -1.78 0.10 20.31
N GLN A 134 -0.96 0.72 21.14
CA GLN A 134 -0.77 2.16 21.14
C GLN A 134 -0.13 2.66 19.85
N THR A 135 0.88 1.96 19.36
CA THR A 135 1.55 2.28 18.08
C THR A 135 0.58 2.11 16.91
N ALA A 136 -0.20 1.03 16.88
CA ALA A 136 -1.23 0.81 15.88
C ALA A 136 -2.29 1.93 15.86
N CYS A 137 -2.80 2.33 17.03
CA CYS A 137 -3.74 3.47 17.13
C CYS A 137 -3.14 4.76 16.57
N ARG A 138 -1.87 5.05 16.88
CA ARG A 138 -1.18 6.25 16.39
C ARG A 138 -1.01 6.22 14.85
N GLN A 139 -0.63 5.09 14.28
CA GLN A 139 -0.49 4.93 12.83
C GLN A 139 -1.82 5.05 12.08
N MET A 140 -2.92 4.66 12.72
CA MET A 140 -4.28 4.82 12.18
C MET A 140 -4.94 6.18 12.52
N HIS A 141 -4.21 7.10 13.11
CA HIS A 141 -4.73 8.41 13.55
C HIS A 141 -6.00 8.30 14.39
N MET A 142 -6.10 7.29 15.26
CA MET A 142 -7.25 7.10 16.15
C MET A 142 -6.85 7.11 17.62
N SER A 143 -7.81 7.46 18.49
CA SER A 143 -7.59 7.41 19.93
C SER A 143 -7.48 5.97 20.44
N TYR A 144 -6.72 5.79 21.50
CA TYR A 144 -6.59 4.50 22.17
C TYR A 144 -7.94 3.91 22.61
N THR A 145 -8.85 4.78 23.10
CA THR A 145 -10.22 4.41 23.45
C THR A 145 -11.00 3.87 22.26
N LYS A 146 -10.83 4.46 21.06
CA LYS A 146 -11.47 3.95 19.85
C LYS A 146 -10.93 2.58 19.46
N GLY A 147 -9.62 2.38 19.54
CA GLY A 147 -9.00 1.08 19.30
C GLY A 147 -9.54 -0.01 20.26
N TRP A 148 -9.66 0.33 21.55
CA TRP A 148 -10.27 -0.57 22.54
C TRP A 148 -11.73 -0.91 22.22
N LYS A 149 -12.53 0.04 21.76
CA LYS A 149 -13.92 -0.23 21.37
C LYS A 149 -14.00 -1.19 20.19
N ILE A 150 -13.20 -1.00 19.16
CA ILE A 150 -13.12 -1.90 17.99
C ILE A 150 -12.75 -3.31 18.45
N LEU A 151 -11.70 -3.45 19.27
CA LEU A 151 -11.23 -4.72 19.77
C LEU A 151 -12.30 -5.44 20.59
N LYS A 152 -12.89 -4.75 21.59
CA LYS A 152 -13.88 -5.33 22.49
C LYS A 152 -15.16 -5.74 21.78
N GLU A 153 -15.60 -4.98 20.79
CA GLU A 153 -16.75 -5.34 19.97
C GLU A 153 -16.46 -6.61 19.16
N ALA A 154 -15.31 -6.68 18.51
CA ALA A 154 -14.92 -7.88 17.77
C ALA A 154 -14.79 -9.11 18.70
N GLU A 155 -14.15 -8.98 19.87
CA GLU A 155 -14.05 -10.05 20.88
C GLU A 155 -15.43 -10.52 21.35
N ARG A 156 -16.34 -9.58 21.63
CA ARG A 156 -17.71 -9.88 22.07
C ARG A 156 -18.46 -10.71 21.03
N GLN A 157 -18.35 -10.33 19.76
CA GLN A 157 -19.06 -11.02 18.67
C GLN A 157 -18.44 -12.37 18.32
N LEU A 158 -17.10 -12.48 18.39
CA LEU A 158 -16.38 -13.71 18.09
C LEU A 158 -16.38 -14.72 19.26
N GLY A 159 -16.58 -14.24 20.50
CA GLY A 159 -16.64 -15.06 21.70
C GLY A 159 -15.29 -15.55 22.22
N TYR A 160 -14.19 -14.90 21.81
CA TYR A 160 -12.85 -15.21 22.31
C TYR A 160 -11.94 -13.96 22.26
N PRO A 161 -10.88 -13.94 23.11
CA PRO A 161 -9.94 -12.82 23.12
C PRO A 161 -9.12 -12.78 21.84
N LEU A 162 -8.97 -11.58 21.28
CA LEU A 162 -8.15 -11.35 20.08
C LEU A 162 -6.69 -11.07 20.43
N LEU A 163 -6.41 -10.48 21.58
CA LEU A 163 -5.07 -10.14 22.03
C LEU A 163 -4.69 -10.85 23.33
N VAL A 164 -3.41 -11.17 23.41
CA VAL A 164 -2.69 -11.39 24.68
C VAL A 164 -1.94 -10.10 24.97
N THR A 165 -2.22 -9.49 26.12
CA THR A 165 -1.56 -8.26 26.56
C THR A 165 -0.75 -8.56 27.82
N GLN A 166 0.50 -8.13 27.84
CA GLN A 166 1.32 -8.16 29.03
C GLN A 166 1.56 -6.72 29.48
N SER A 167 1.12 -6.40 30.71
CA SER A 167 1.39 -5.12 31.31
C SER A 167 2.89 -5.00 31.55
N GLY A 168 3.55 -4.05 30.89
CA GLY A 168 4.99 -3.83 31.01
C GLY A 168 5.30 -2.94 32.19
N GLY A 169 6.41 -3.24 32.87
CA GLY A 169 7.11 -2.30 33.73
C GLY A 169 7.81 -1.18 32.94
N ALA A 170 9.01 -0.76 33.36
CA ALA A 170 9.78 0.33 32.73
C ALA A 170 10.06 0.18 31.21
N GLU A 171 9.91 -1.02 30.63
CA GLU A 171 10.19 -1.31 29.21
C GLU A 171 8.93 -1.30 28.30
N GLY A 172 7.75 -0.94 28.83
CA GLY A 172 6.51 -0.84 28.04
C GLY A 172 5.71 -2.16 27.93
N GLY A 173 4.39 -2.04 27.70
CA GLY A 173 3.48 -3.17 27.53
C GLY A 173 3.54 -3.74 26.12
N PHE A 174 3.31 -5.03 26.01
CA PHE A 174 3.34 -5.80 24.78
C PHE A 174 1.92 -6.31 24.46
N SER A 175 1.55 -6.22 23.19
CA SER A 175 0.26 -6.72 22.68
C SER A 175 0.49 -7.63 21.49
N GLN A 176 0.01 -8.86 21.55
CA GLN A 176 0.17 -9.84 20.48
C GLN A 176 -1.16 -10.49 20.16
N LEU A 177 -1.40 -10.80 18.90
CA LEU A 177 -2.58 -11.56 18.48
C LEU A 177 -2.52 -12.98 19.04
N THR A 178 -3.68 -13.48 19.49
CA THR A 178 -3.81 -14.91 19.81
C THR A 178 -3.69 -15.74 18.52
N PRO A 179 -3.26 -17.03 18.59
CA PRO A 179 -3.20 -17.88 17.40
C PRO A 179 -4.55 -17.95 16.65
N LYS A 180 -5.67 -17.99 17.40
CA LYS A 180 -7.01 -17.98 16.82
C LYS A 180 -7.35 -16.68 16.12
N SER A 181 -6.84 -15.56 16.62
CA SER A 181 -6.99 -14.24 16.03
C SER A 181 -6.20 -14.10 14.73
N LYS A 182 -5.00 -14.65 14.68
CA LYS A 182 -4.16 -14.68 13.46
C LYS A 182 -4.84 -15.48 12.36
N ASP A 183 -5.34 -16.67 12.66
CA ASP A 183 -6.06 -17.50 11.71
C ASP A 183 -7.34 -16.80 11.20
N PHE A 184 -8.10 -16.16 12.10
CA PHE A 184 -9.28 -15.40 11.72
C PHE A 184 -8.94 -14.21 10.80
N LEU A 185 -7.92 -13.44 11.14
CA LEU A 185 -7.46 -12.31 10.34
C LEU A 185 -6.98 -12.75 8.95
N ASP A 186 -6.20 -13.83 8.87
CA ASP A 186 -5.72 -14.38 7.60
C ASP A 186 -6.89 -14.81 6.70
N ARG A 187 -7.88 -15.50 7.22
CA ARG A 187 -9.10 -15.87 6.47
C ARG A 187 -9.88 -14.65 5.99
N TYR A 188 -10.03 -13.63 6.84
CA TYR A 188 -10.70 -12.40 6.47
C TYR A 188 -9.96 -11.71 5.31
N LEU A 189 -8.64 -11.55 5.41
CA LEU A 189 -7.83 -10.89 4.38
C LEU A 189 -7.82 -11.65 3.06
N ARG A 190 -7.83 -13.00 3.10
CA ARG A 190 -7.97 -13.82 1.90
C ARG A 190 -9.32 -13.62 1.24
N MET A 191 -10.40 -13.68 2.01
CA MET A 191 -11.76 -13.47 1.51
C MET A 191 -11.93 -12.06 0.93
N GLU A 192 -11.41 -11.03 1.60
CA GLU A 192 -11.43 -9.66 1.11
C GLU A 192 -10.70 -9.52 -0.23
N LYS A 193 -9.53 -10.17 -0.37
CA LYS A 193 -8.75 -10.20 -1.62
C LYS A 193 -9.53 -10.86 -2.75
N GLU A 194 -10.13 -12.02 -2.51
CA GLU A 194 -10.92 -12.75 -3.52
C GLU A 194 -12.14 -11.93 -3.96
N LEU A 195 -12.87 -11.32 -3.03
CA LEU A 195 -14.01 -10.44 -3.35
C LEU A 195 -13.59 -9.23 -4.17
N ARG A 196 -12.44 -8.64 -3.89
CA ARG A 196 -11.92 -7.52 -4.68
C ARG A 196 -11.59 -7.95 -6.11
N MET A 197 -10.90 -9.08 -6.27
CA MET A 197 -10.57 -9.62 -7.59
C MET A 197 -11.85 -9.95 -8.40
N GLU A 198 -12.84 -10.55 -7.74
CA GLU A 198 -14.12 -10.84 -8.38
C GLU A 198 -14.89 -9.55 -8.72
N GLY A 199 -14.85 -8.54 -7.87
CA GLY A 199 -15.41 -7.22 -8.14
C GLY A 199 -14.80 -6.57 -9.37
N GLU A 200 -13.48 -6.64 -9.54
CA GLU A 200 -12.77 -6.15 -10.72
C GLU A 200 -13.18 -6.94 -11.99
N ARG A 201 -13.29 -8.26 -11.89
CA ARG A 201 -13.75 -9.12 -13.00
C ARG A 201 -15.17 -8.77 -13.43
N LEU A 202 -16.09 -8.65 -12.47
CA LEU A 202 -17.48 -8.28 -12.72
C LEU A 202 -17.59 -6.87 -13.31
N TYR A 203 -16.79 -5.93 -12.81
CA TYR A 203 -16.76 -4.58 -13.36
C TYR A 203 -16.34 -4.58 -14.83
N LYS A 204 -15.28 -5.28 -15.19
CA LYS A 204 -14.85 -5.44 -16.59
C LYS A 204 -15.97 -6.01 -17.44
N LYS A 205 -16.58 -7.10 -17.00
CA LYS A 205 -17.68 -7.76 -17.73
C LYS A 205 -18.86 -6.82 -17.99
N TYR A 206 -19.28 -6.02 -17.00
CA TYR A 206 -20.52 -5.24 -17.11
C TYR A 206 -20.32 -3.80 -17.59
N PHE A 207 -19.13 -3.24 -17.46
CA PHE A 207 -18.90 -1.82 -17.72
C PHE A 207 -17.86 -1.53 -18.79
N THR A 208 -16.93 -2.45 -19.08
CA THR A 208 -15.91 -2.23 -20.14
C THR A 208 -16.16 -3.06 -21.39
N GLY A 209 -17.04 -4.04 -21.35
CA GLY A 209 -17.36 -4.92 -22.49
C GLY A 209 -16.25 -5.91 -22.86
N GLU A 210 -15.22 -6.05 -22.01
CA GLU A 210 -14.18 -7.08 -22.15
C GLU A 210 -14.77 -8.45 -21.72
N GLU A 211 -15.28 -9.22 -22.67
CA GLU A 211 -15.59 -10.64 -22.45
C GLU A 211 -14.28 -11.41 -22.34
N GLU A 212 -14.12 -12.18 -21.25
CA GLU A 212 -13.05 -13.18 -21.17
C GLU A 212 -13.25 -14.15 -22.33
N THR A 213 -12.38 -14.12 -23.32
CA THR A 213 -12.22 -15.22 -24.25
C THR A 213 -11.71 -16.42 -23.45
N GLU A 214 -12.64 -17.30 -23.05
CA GLU A 214 -12.29 -18.62 -22.52
C GLU A 214 -11.41 -19.33 -23.54
N SER A 215 -10.17 -19.60 -23.18
CA SER A 215 -9.25 -20.53 -23.88
C SER A 215 -8.92 -21.69 -22.99
#